data_cedc175c5ac313b894fd9175e79a29ea
#
_entry.id   cedc175c5ac313b894fd9175e79a29ea
#
_cell.length_a   1.000
_cell.length_b   1.000
_cell.length_c   1.000
_cell.angle_alpha   90.00
_cell.angle_beta   90.00
_cell.angle_gamma   90.00
#
_symmetry.space_group_name_H-M   'P 1'
#
loop_
_entity.id
_entity.type
_entity.pdbx_description
1 polymer ?
#
loop_
_entity_poly.entity_id
_entity_poly.type
_entity_poly.pdbx_seq_one_letter_code
_entity_poly.pdbx_strand_id
1 'polypeptide(L)' 'MRVYSDQKELVEVVCNCCRKNLLVENGFLKEECIHLEHDFGFFGTKDGLSHRFDLCEDCYRKIVEGFLVPVEEWERKELL' A
#
# COMPACT_ATOMS: atom_id res chain seq x y z
N MET A 1 -1.99 0.64 6.80
CA MET A 1 -3.08 1.27 7.58
C MET A 1 -2.86 2.77 7.63
N ARG A 2 -3.89 3.52 7.36
CA ARG A 2 -3.81 4.99 7.35
C ARG A 2 -4.75 5.58 8.39
N VAL A 3 -4.28 6.60 9.06
CA VAL A 3 -5.06 7.32 10.06
C VAL A 3 -5.19 8.77 9.64
N TYR A 4 -6.40 9.30 9.70
CA TYR A 4 -6.71 10.67 9.32
C TYR A 4 -7.21 11.42 10.54
N SER A 5 -6.91 12.72 10.57
CA SER A 5 -7.42 13.60 11.63
C SER A 5 -8.91 13.90 11.39
N ASP A 6 -9.53 14.57 12.36
CA ASP A 6 -10.91 15.02 12.24
C ASP A 6 -11.12 15.92 11.02
N GLN A 7 -10.07 16.59 10.59
CA GLN A 7 -10.09 17.46 9.42
C GLN A 7 -9.75 16.71 8.14
N LYS A 8 -9.71 15.36 8.21
CA LYS A 8 -9.42 14.48 7.07
C LYS A 8 -8.02 14.64 6.51
N GLU A 9 -7.09 15.09 7.35
CA GLU A 9 -5.70 15.20 6.97
C GLU A 9 -4.97 13.92 7.37
N LEU A 10 -4.13 13.40 6.49
CA LEU A 10 -3.36 12.19 6.79
C LEU A 10 -2.36 12.48 7.89
N VAL A 11 -2.39 11.70 8.96
CA VAL A 11 -1.50 11.89 10.11
C VAL A 11 -0.59 10.71 10.38
N GLU A 12 -0.99 9.50 9.96
CA GLU A 12 -0.19 8.31 10.23
C GLU A 12 -0.39 7.28 9.13
N VAL A 13 0.70 6.62 8.73
CA VAL A 13 0.64 5.46 7.84
C VAL A 13 1.50 4.37 8.47
N VAL A 14 0.92 3.18 8.61
CA VAL A 14 1.59 2.04 9.23
C VAL A 14 1.59 0.88 8.26
N CYS A 15 2.75 0.25 8.09
CA CYS A 15 2.85 -0.96 7.28
C CYS A 15 2.03 -2.07 7.93
N ASN A 16 1.07 -2.62 7.21
CA ASN A 16 0.22 -3.68 7.75
C ASN A 16 0.98 -4.98 8.02
N CYS A 17 2.13 -5.16 7.39
CA CYS A 17 2.92 -6.37 7.53
C CYS A 17 3.85 -6.32 8.74
N CYS A 18 4.64 -5.26 8.90
CA CYS A 18 5.67 -5.18 9.94
C CYS A 18 5.41 -4.11 11.01
N ARG A 19 4.35 -3.33 10.88
CA ARG A 19 3.97 -2.25 11.79
C ARG A 19 4.90 -1.03 11.77
N LYS A 20 5.81 -0.96 10.80
CA LYS A 20 6.66 0.22 10.70
C LYS A 20 5.80 1.46 10.45
N ASN A 21 6.10 2.54 11.16
CA ASN A 21 5.50 3.84 10.90
C ASN A 21 6.23 4.49 9.73
N LEU A 22 5.48 4.84 8.69
CA LEU A 22 6.05 5.53 7.54
C LEU A 22 5.98 7.03 7.77
N LEU A 23 6.98 7.74 7.26
CA LEU A 23 7.09 9.17 7.53
C LEU A 23 5.96 9.97 6.88
N VAL A 24 5.23 10.71 7.69
CA VAL A 24 4.18 11.62 7.23
C VAL A 24 4.48 13.01 7.79
N GLU A 25 4.52 14.00 6.92
CA GLU A 25 4.76 15.39 7.32
C GLU A 25 3.74 16.29 6.64
N ASN A 26 3.08 17.14 7.44
CA ASN A 26 2.12 18.13 6.92
C ASN A 26 1.04 17.50 6.03
N GLY A 27 0.55 16.34 6.41
CA GLY A 27 -0.50 15.66 5.67
C GLY A 27 -0.03 14.87 4.46
N PHE A 28 1.28 14.78 4.22
CA PHE A 28 1.84 14.10 3.06
C PHE A 28 2.75 12.95 3.47
N LEU A 29 2.59 11.83 2.81
CA LEU A 29 3.48 10.69 2.97
C LEU A 29 4.81 11.01 2.29
N LYS A 30 5.90 10.90 3.05
CA LYS A 30 7.26 11.26 2.60
C LYS A 30 8.17 10.05 2.47
N GLU A 31 7.63 8.88 2.35
CA GLU A 31 8.38 7.64 2.28
C GLU A 31 7.68 6.69 1.32
N GLU A 32 8.44 5.83 0.64
CA GLU A 32 7.85 4.88 -0.31
C GLU A 32 6.87 3.97 0.39
N CYS A 33 5.72 3.78 -0.23
CA CYS A 33 4.66 2.95 0.32
C CYS A 33 3.87 2.33 -0.83
N ILE A 34 3.53 1.06 -0.68
CA ILE A 34 2.65 0.40 -1.63
C ILE A 34 1.26 0.36 -0.98
N HIS A 35 0.34 1.09 -1.56
CA HIS A 35 -1.05 1.13 -1.10
C HIS A 35 -1.90 0.32 -2.05
N LEU A 36 -2.63 -0.64 -1.50
CA LEU A 36 -3.45 -1.52 -2.30
C LEU A 36 -4.88 -1.51 -1.78
N GLU A 37 -5.82 -1.37 -2.71
CA GLU A 37 -7.25 -1.48 -2.41
C GLU A 37 -7.87 -2.45 -3.41
N HIS A 38 -8.79 -3.27 -2.91
CA HIS A 38 -9.48 -4.21 -3.77
C HIS A 38 -10.92 -4.39 -3.31
N ASP A 39 -11.85 -4.27 -4.24
CA ASP A 39 -13.27 -4.52 -4.02
C ASP A 39 -13.60 -5.90 -4.58
N PHE A 40 -14.06 -6.79 -3.72
CA PHE A 40 -14.35 -8.17 -4.12
C PHE A 40 -15.73 -8.25 -4.79
N GLY A 41 -15.75 -8.87 -5.97
CA GLY A 41 -16.99 -9.06 -6.71
C GLY A 41 -17.61 -10.42 -6.46
N PHE A 42 -18.76 -10.66 -7.09
CA PHE A 42 -19.53 -11.85 -6.79
C PHE A 42 -18.91 -13.16 -7.32
N PHE A 43 -17.92 -13.10 -8.18
CA PHE A 43 -17.22 -14.31 -8.63
C PHE A 43 -16.31 -14.89 -7.56
N GLY A 44 -16.00 -14.11 -6.52
CA GLY A 44 -15.19 -14.58 -5.42
C GLY A 44 -16.06 -14.99 -4.24
N THR A 45 -15.41 -15.27 -3.12
CA THR A 45 -16.10 -15.71 -1.88
C THR A 45 -16.38 -14.56 -0.92
N LYS A 46 -15.91 -13.34 -1.23
CA LYS A 46 -16.00 -12.19 -0.35
C LYS A 46 -16.82 -11.05 -0.96
N ASP A 47 -17.83 -11.42 -1.76
CA ASP A 47 -18.67 -10.42 -2.43
C ASP A 47 -19.21 -9.39 -1.43
N GLY A 48 -19.09 -8.12 -1.80
CA GLY A 48 -19.55 -7.03 -0.96
C GLY A 48 -18.51 -6.53 0.04
N LEU A 49 -17.34 -7.16 0.10
CA LEU A 49 -16.26 -6.72 0.98
C LEU A 49 -15.17 -6.00 0.20
N SER A 50 -14.51 -5.10 0.86
CA SER A 50 -13.34 -4.40 0.30
C SER A 50 -12.19 -4.51 1.28
N HIS A 51 -11.00 -4.71 0.76
CA HIS A 51 -9.78 -4.73 1.56
C HIS A 51 -8.86 -3.63 1.10
N ARG A 52 -8.12 -3.06 2.04
CA ARG A 52 -7.04 -2.15 1.71
C ARG A 52 -5.95 -2.30 2.75
N PHE A 53 -4.72 -2.10 2.31
CA PHE A 53 -3.57 -2.15 3.21
C PHE A 53 -2.41 -1.38 2.63
N ASP A 54 -1.44 -1.10 3.49
CA ASP A 54 -0.22 -0.40 3.12
C ASP A 54 0.97 -1.27 3.47
N LEU A 55 1.96 -1.28 2.61
CA LEU A 55 3.21 -2.00 2.84
C LEU A 55 4.39 -1.06 2.69
N CYS A 56 5.37 -1.20 3.56
CA CYS A 56 6.63 -0.52 3.33
C CYS A 56 7.37 -1.24 2.20
N GLU A 57 8.34 -0.56 1.61
CA GLU A 57 9.06 -1.10 0.46
C GLU A 57 9.73 -2.45 0.78
N ASP A 58 10.30 -2.57 1.97
CA ASP A 58 10.97 -3.83 2.37
C ASP A 58 10.01 -5.00 2.44
N CYS A 59 8.82 -4.81 3.02
CA CYS A 59 7.83 -5.87 3.10
C CYS A 59 7.29 -6.25 1.73
N TYR A 60 7.07 -5.24 0.88
CA TYR A 60 6.65 -5.49 -0.49
C TYR A 60 7.69 -6.34 -1.22
N ARG A 61 8.96 -5.95 -1.13
CA ARG A 61 10.04 -6.68 -1.79
C ARG A 61 10.07 -8.15 -1.35
N LYS A 62 9.95 -8.39 -0.03
CA LYS A 62 9.96 -9.76 0.49
C LYS A 62 8.79 -10.59 -0.03
N ILE A 63 7.63 -9.97 -0.16
CA ILE A 63 6.44 -10.67 -0.66
C ILE A 63 6.62 -11.06 -2.13
N VAL A 64 7.05 -10.12 -2.96
CA VAL A 64 7.18 -10.39 -4.40
C VAL A 64 8.34 -11.32 -4.71
N GLU A 65 9.38 -11.32 -3.89
CA GLU A 65 10.49 -12.27 -4.05
C GLU A 65 10.05 -13.72 -3.87
N GLY A 66 8.93 -13.94 -3.17
CA GLY A 66 8.38 -15.26 -2.99
C GLY A 66 7.47 -15.73 -4.11
N PHE A 67 7.23 -14.90 -5.11
CA PHE A 67 6.36 -15.28 -6.22
C PHE A 67 7.05 -16.31 -7.12
N LEU A 68 6.31 -17.36 -7.51
CA LEU A 68 6.84 -18.36 -8.44
C LEU A 68 7.02 -17.76 -9.83
N VAL A 69 6.12 -16.87 -10.21
CA VAL A 69 6.22 -16.12 -11.46
C VAL A 69 6.60 -14.69 -11.08
N PRO A 70 7.79 -14.25 -11.45
CA PRO A 70 8.24 -12.91 -11.05
C PRO A 70 7.32 -11.80 -11.54
N VAL A 71 7.32 -10.68 -10.81
CA VAL A 71 6.58 -9.50 -11.26
C VAL A 71 7.22 -8.98 -12.54
N GLU A 72 6.42 -8.36 -13.37
CA GLU A 72 6.94 -7.65 -14.53
C GLU A 72 7.54 -6.34 -14.05
N GLU A 73 8.72 -6.05 -14.53
CA GLU A 73 9.41 -4.82 -14.14
C GLU A 73 9.92 -4.12 -15.40
N TRP A 74 9.72 -2.83 -15.45
CA TRP A 74 10.22 -2.03 -16.57
C TRP A 74 10.51 -0.62 -16.10
N GLU A 75 11.43 0.04 -16.79
CA GLU A 75 11.73 1.44 -16.51
C GLU A 75 10.71 2.32 -17.22
N ARG A 76 10.12 3.25 -16.48
CA ARG A 76 9.20 4.22 -17.05
C ARG A 76 10.02 5.34 -17.69
N LYS A 77 9.53 5.83 -18.83
CA LYS A 77 10.10 7.04 -19.40
C LYS A 77 9.59 8.22 -18.60
N GLU A 78 10.49 9.09 -18.19
CA GLU A 78 10.11 10.30 -17.51
C GLU A 78 9.57 11.30 -18.53
N LEU A 79 8.39 11.82 -18.24
CA LEU A 79 7.77 12.85 -19.07
C LEU A 79 7.97 14.18 -18.38
N LEU A 80 8.89 14.94 -18.84
CA LEU A 80 9.18 16.23 -18.24
C LEU A 80 8.56 17.35 -19.04
#